data_2ed81d0110258bf8ee919bbda4857650
#
_entry.id   2ed81d0110258bf8ee919bbda4857650
#
_cell.length_a   1.000
_cell.length_b   1.000
_cell.length_c   1.000
_cell.angle_alpha   90.00
_cell.angle_beta   90.00
_cell.angle_gamma   90.00
#
_symmetry.space_group_name_H-M   'P 1'
#
loop_
_entity.id
_entity.type
_entity.pdbx_description
1 polymer ?
#
loop_
_entity_poly.entity_id
_entity_poly.type
_entity_poly.pdbx_seq_one_letter_code
_entity_poly.pdbx_strand_id
1 'polypeptide(L)'
;MITGLKGDAAAYRALLSGLSGHLRGYYRNKLVRAGRGTEEAEDLVQESLMAVHTRRHTYDPTQLLMPWVYAIARYKLIDHLRKSQSTLANVPIEDASEIIAADGEPATESNLDLNKLLARLPDKVRLAIQYVKIEGLSVVEAAARCGISESAIKTNVHRGLKKLSAVISQEKMK
;
A
#
# COMPACT_ATOMS: atom_id res chain seq x y z
N MET A 1 17.00 -0.67 10.21
CA MET A 1 16.24 -1.94 10.21
C MET A 1 17.15 -3.15 10.43
N ILE A 2 18.16 -3.37 9.58
CA ILE A 2 19.04 -4.56 9.65
C ILE A 2 19.73 -4.71 11.01
N THR A 3 20.34 -3.65 11.56
CA THR A 3 20.97 -3.64 12.90
C THR A 3 19.96 -3.90 14.00
N GLY A 4 18.76 -3.31 13.90
CA GLY A 4 17.69 -3.55 14.86
C GLY A 4 17.15 -5.00 14.84
N LEU A 5 17.11 -5.64 13.66
CA LEU A 5 16.77 -7.07 13.55
C LEU A 5 17.84 -7.98 14.17
N LYS A 6 19.09 -7.51 14.28
CA LYS A 6 20.21 -8.21 14.93
C LYS A 6 20.29 -7.96 16.44
N GLY A 7 19.27 -7.34 17.06
CA GLY A 7 19.18 -7.14 18.50
C GLY A 7 19.61 -5.76 19.01
N ASP A 8 19.97 -4.83 18.13
CA ASP A 8 20.29 -3.45 18.54
C ASP A 8 18.99 -2.67 18.82
N ALA A 9 18.60 -2.64 20.08
CA ALA A 9 17.38 -1.98 20.54
C ALA A 9 17.46 -0.44 20.42
N ALA A 10 18.64 0.16 20.48
CA ALA A 10 18.81 1.61 20.34
C ALA A 10 18.62 2.02 18.86
N ALA A 11 19.27 1.33 17.93
CA ALA A 11 19.10 1.55 16.50
C ALA A 11 17.65 1.28 16.05
N TYR A 12 16.99 0.29 16.65
CA TYR A 12 15.58 0.01 16.32
C TYR A 12 14.63 1.09 16.81
N ARG A 13 14.83 1.62 18.03
CA ARG A 13 14.05 2.75 18.54
C ARG A 13 14.26 4.02 17.70
N ALA A 14 15.49 4.33 17.34
CA ALA A 14 15.80 5.46 16.45
C ALA A 14 15.11 5.32 15.10
N LEU A 15 15.07 4.11 14.52
CA LEU A 15 14.34 3.83 13.30
C LEU A 15 12.84 4.11 13.46
N LEU A 16 12.18 3.55 14.48
CA LEU A 16 10.75 3.75 14.72
C LEU A 16 10.41 5.23 14.93
N SER A 17 11.27 5.97 15.63
CA SER A 17 11.13 7.41 15.82
C SER A 17 11.22 8.17 14.48
N GLY A 18 12.17 7.83 13.63
CA GLY A 18 12.26 8.41 12.27
C GLY A 18 11.03 8.08 11.41
N LEU A 19 10.59 6.82 11.43
CA LEU A 19 9.40 6.40 10.70
C LEU A 19 8.13 7.13 11.17
N SER A 20 7.99 7.42 12.46
CA SER A 20 6.82 8.13 12.99
C SER A 20 6.64 9.51 12.35
N GLY A 21 7.74 10.25 12.13
CA GLY A 21 7.72 11.56 11.46
C GLY A 21 7.24 11.46 10.00
N HIS A 22 7.78 10.49 9.25
CA HIS A 22 7.36 10.27 7.86
C HIS A 22 5.90 9.82 7.75
N LEU A 23 5.47 8.88 8.59
CA LEU A 23 4.10 8.37 8.60
C LEU A 23 3.10 9.47 9.01
N ARG A 24 3.46 10.34 9.97
CA ARG A 24 2.61 11.46 10.39
C ARG A 24 2.36 12.43 9.23
N GLY A 25 3.39 12.80 8.50
CA GLY A 25 3.26 13.65 7.29
C GLY A 25 2.37 12.97 6.24
N TYR A 26 2.61 11.69 5.98
CA TYR A 26 1.82 10.90 5.04
C TYR A 26 0.33 10.88 5.41
N TYR A 27 -0.02 10.52 6.65
CA TYR A 27 -1.41 10.41 7.07
C TYR A 27 -2.13 11.76 7.12
N ARG A 28 -1.49 12.82 7.63
CA ARG A 28 -2.09 14.16 7.63
C ARG A 28 -2.47 14.62 6.23
N ASN A 29 -1.56 14.46 5.27
CA ASN A 29 -1.84 14.83 3.88
C ASN A 29 -3.01 14.02 3.29
N LYS A 30 -3.06 12.71 3.59
CA LYS A 30 -4.12 11.83 3.09
C LYS A 30 -5.47 12.12 3.71
N LEU A 31 -5.54 12.34 5.02
CA LEU A 31 -6.77 12.65 5.74
C LEU A 31 -7.34 13.99 5.29
N VAL A 32 -6.50 15.02 5.13
CA VAL A 32 -6.95 16.33 4.61
C VAL A 32 -7.56 16.20 3.22
N ARG A 33 -6.92 15.45 2.31
CA ARG A 33 -7.47 15.18 0.97
C ARG A 33 -8.76 14.38 1.00
N ALA A 34 -8.93 13.53 2.02
CA ALA A 34 -10.17 12.79 2.27
C ALA A 34 -11.26 13.64 2.93
N GLY A 35 -11.04 14.95 3.13
CA GLY A 35 -11.97 15.82 3.85
C GLY A 35 -12.12 15.45 5.33
N ARG A 36 -11.08 14.82 5.91
CA ARG A 36 -11.08 14.35 7.31
C ARG A 36 -10.20 15.23 8.20
N GLY A 37 -10.48 15.23 9.50
CA GLY A 37 -9.62 15.84 10.51
C GLY A 37 -8.27 15.14 10.60
N THR A 38 -7.25 15.87 11.05
CA THR A 38 -5.88 15.32 11.20
C THR A 38 -5.65 14.65 12.55
N GLU A 39 -6.62 14.68 13.45
CA GLU A 39 -6.56 14.10 14.81
C GLU A 39 -6.33 12.60 14.75
N GLU A 40 -6.95 11.92 13.78
CA GLU A 40 -6.86 10.49 13.58
C GLU A 40 -5.48 10.04 13.02
N ALA A 41 -4.65 10.99 12.58
CA ALA A 41 -3.33 10.69 12.01
C ALA A 41 -2.39 10.01 13.01
N GLU A 42 -2.47 10.39 14.29
CA GLU A 42 -1.58 9.85 15.32
C GLU A 42 -1.91 8.38 15.63
N ASP A 43 -3.19 8.04 15.68
CA ASP A 43 -3.65 6.66 15.87
C ASP A 43 -3.19 5.77 14.70
N LEU A 44 -3.32 6.26 13.48
CA LEU A 44 -2.83 5.57 12.28
C LEU A 44 -1.31 5.38 12.28
N VAL A 45 -0.55 6.37 12.78
CA VAL A 45 0.91 6.25 12.97
C VAL A 45 1.21 5.13 13.96
N GLN A 46 0.57 5.11 15.11
CA GLN A 46 0.75 4.08 16.15
C GLN A 46 0.43 2.69 15.61
N GLU A 47 -0.73 2.53 14.97
CA GLU A 47 -1.14 1.26 14.38
C GLU A 47 -0.16 0.77 13.31
N SER A 48 0.40 1.69 12.52
CA SER A 48 1.38 1.34 11.49
C SER A 48 2.72 0.94 12.08
N LEU A 49 3.19 1.64 13.09
CA LEU A 49 4.43 1.26 13.80
C LEU A 49 4.30 -0.10 14.48
N MET A 50 3.14 -0.39 15.09
CA MET A 50 2.83 -1.72 15.62
C MET A 50 2.84 -2.80 14.53
N ALA A 51 2.24 -2.52 13.37
CA ALA A 51 2.22 -3.44 12.24
C ALA A 51 3.64 -3.66 11.66
N VAL A 52 4.45 -2.61 11.54
CA VAL A 52 5.86 -2.68 11.16
C VAL A 52 6.64 -3.56 12.14
N HIS A 53 6.43 -3.36 13.46
CA HIS A 53 7.08 -4.15 14.50
C HIS A 53 6.70 -5.63 14.40
N THR A 54 5.41 -5.93 14.31
CA THR A 54 4.89 -7.30 14.26
C THR A 54 5.32 -8.03 12.99
N ARG A 55 5.27 -7.33 11.84
CA ARG A 55 5.58 -7.90 10.52
C ARG A 55 7.03 -7.76 10.10
N ARG A 56 7.94 -7.28 10.98
CA ARG A 56 9.36 -7.05 10.65
C ARG A 56 10.07 -8.25 10.06
N HIS A 57 9.63 -9.47 10.40
CA HIS A 57 10.16 -10.72 9.84
C HIS A 57 9.84 -10.94 8.36
N THR A 58 8.87 -10.20 7.80
CA THR A 58 8.50 -10.26 6.37
C THR A 58 9.29 -9.25 5.53
N TYR A 59 10.08 -8.38 6.16
CA TYR A 59 10.90 -7.41 5.44
C TYR A 59 12.13 -8.09 4.82
N ASP A 60 12.30 -7.92 3.51
CA ASP A 60 13.50 -8.35 2.79
C ASP A 60 14.59 -7.28 2.89
N PRO A 61 15.71 -7.56 3.58
CA PRO A 61 16.81 -6.59 3.75
C PRO A 61 17.49 -6.15 2.44
N THR A 62 17.29 -6.86 1.34
CA THR A 62 17.82 -6.49 0.02
C THR A 62 17.01 -5.39 -0.66
N GLN A 63 15.81 -5.10 -0.15
CA GLN A 63 14.91 -4.10 -0.69
C GLN A 63 14.96 -2.80 0.11
N LEU A 64 14.50 -1.71 -0.52
CA LEU A 64 14.34 -0.43 0.19
C LEU A 64 13.26 -0.55 1.28
N LEU A 65 13.52 0.04 2.44
CA LEU A 65 12.64 -0.04 3.59
C LEU A 65 11.32 0.73 3.39
N MET A 66 11.40 1.94 2.85
CA MET A 66 10.24 2.84 2.78
C MET A 66 9.09 2.31 1.93
N PRO A 67 9.29 1.68 0.76
CA PRO A 67 8.20 1.06 0.01
C PRO A 67 7.44 -0.01 0.80
N TRP A 68 8.15 -0.82 1.60
CA TRP A 68 7.53 -1.82 2.46
C TRP A 68 6.72 -1.17 3.60
N VAL A 69 7.26 -0.11 4.23
CA VAL A 69 6.55 0.65 5.29
C VAL A 69 5.31 1.33 4.73
N TYR A 70 5.41 1.99 3.56
CA TYR A 70 4.25 2.65 2.94
C TYR A 70 3.19 1.66 2.46
N ALA A 71 3.55 0.46 2.06
CA ALA A 71 2.57 -0.59 1.77
C ALA A 71 1.72 -0.92 3.01
N ILE A 72 2.36 -1.04 4.19
CA ILE A 72 1.67 -1.25 5.46
C ILE A 72 0.77 -0.05 5.79
N ALA A 73 1.33 1.17 5.71
CA ALA A 73 0.62 2.40 6.03
C ALA A 73 -0.62 2.60 5.15
N ARG A 74 -0.51 2.31 3.86
CA ARG A 74 -1.62 2.39 2.92
C ARG A 74 -2.77 1.46 3.30
N TYR A 75 -2.48 0.20 3.63
CA TYR A 75 -3.54 -0.72 4.07
C TYR A 75 -4.22 -0.24 5.36
N LYS A 76 -3.46 0.31 6.30
CA LYS A 76 -4.02 0.88 7.53
C LYS A 76 -4.95 2.05 7.24
N LEU A 77 -4.56 2.95 6.34
CA LEU A 77 -5.40 4.06 5.91
C LEU A 77 -6.70 3.59 5.26
N ILE A 78 -6.61 2.63 4.33
CA ILE A 78 -7.79 2.05 3.67
C ILE A 78 -8.75 1.45 4.69
N ASP A 79 -8.25 0.62 5.61
CA ASP A 79 -9.06 -0.01 6.64
C ASP A 79 -9.73 1.04 7.55
N HIS A 80 -9.02 2.11 7.89
CA HIS A 80 -9.53 3.22 8.69
C HIS A 80 -10.65 3.97 7.96
N LEU A 81 -10.43 4.37 6.71
CA LEU A 81 -11.42 5.06 5.90
C LEU A 81 -12.68 4.21 5.69
N ARG A 82 -12.55 2.91 5.50
CA ARG A 82 -13.68 1.98 5.37
C ARG A 82 -14.48 1.88 6.67
N LYS A 83 -13.83 1.76 7.81
CA LYS A 83 -14.52 1.69 9.11
C LYS A 83 -15.29 2.97 9.39
N SER A 84 -14.71 4.12 9.13
CA SER A 84 -15.37 5.40 9.36
C SER A 84 -16.48 5.69 8.35
N GLN A 85 -16.46 5.11 7.14
CA GLN A 85 -17.58 5.17 6.19
C GLN A 85 -18.76 4.29 6.62
N SER A 86 -18.51 3.12 7.19
CA SER A 86 -19.58 2.26 7.69
C SER A 86 -20.34 2.89 8.88
N THR A 87 -19.73 3.82 9.57
CA THR A 87 -20.35 4.58 10.69
C THR A 87 -21.11 5.81 10.20
N LEU A 88 -20.79 6.34 9.01
CA LEU A 88 -21.45 7.48 8.36
C LEU A 88 -22.11 6.94 7.07
N ALA A 89 -23.28 6.33 7.21
CA ALA A 89 -24.08 5.89 6.07
C ALA A 89 -24.31 7.06 5.11
N ASN A 90 -23.63 7.06 3.95
CA ASN A 90 -23.93 7.81 2.71
C ASN A 90 -22.75 8.49 1.98
N VAL A 91 -21.53 7.96 2.03
CA VAL A 91 -20.47 8.44 1.11
C VAL A 91 -20.04 7.30 0.18
N PRO A 92 -20.06 7.47 -1.16
CA PRO A 92 -19.67 6.42 -2.10
C PRO A 92 -18.22 5.99 -1.93
N ILE A 93 -17.97 4.68 -2.02
CA ILE A 93 -16.66 4.04 -1.88
C ILE A 93 -15.64 4.52 -2.94
N GLU A 94 -16.11 5.12 -4.03
CA GLU A 94 -15.29 5.62 -5.14
C GLU A 94 -14.31 6.73 -4.73
N ASP A 95 -14.73 7.62 -3.82
CA ASP A 95 -13.88 8.74 -3.39
C ASP A 95 -12.65 8.31 -2.56
N ALA A 96 -12.74 7.25 -1.77
CA ALA A 96 -11.61 6.78 -0.97
C ALA A 96 -10.47 6.18 -1.83
N SER A 97 -10.82 5.57 -2.97
CA SER A 97 -9.86 4.99 -3.92
C SER A 97 -9.10 6.07 -4.68
N GLU A 98 -9.79 7.14 -5.10
CA GLU A 98 -9.19 8.28 -5.79
C GLU A 98 -8.22 9.07 -4.89
N ILE A 99 -8.59 9.29 -3.63
CA ILE A 99 -7.75 10.00 -2.67
C ILE A 99 -6.44 9.24 -2.40
N ILE A 100 -6.49 7.91 -2.42
CA ILE A 100 -5.32 7.05 -2.22
C ILE A 100 -4.50 6.94 -3.50
N ALA A 101 -5.14 6.95 -4.67
CA ALA A 101 -4.48 6.89 -5.97
C ALA A 101 -3.82 8.23 -6.37
N ALA A 102 -4.38 9.36 -5.92
CA ALA A 102 -3.90 10.71 -6.26
C ALA A 102 -2.52 11.08 -5.67
N ASP A 103 -1.92 10.22 -4.85
CA ASP A 103 -0.53 10.37 -4.41
C ASP A 103 0.46 9.45 -5.14
N GLY A 104 0.29 9.30 -6.42
CA GLY A 104 1.51 9.29 -7.21
C GLY A 104 2.18 10.64 -6.93
N GLU A 105 3.40 10.66 -6.38
CA GLU A 105 4.29 11.80 -6.61
C GLU A 105 4.09 12.34 -8.03
N PRO A 106 4.35 13.64 -8.29
CA PRO A 106 4.04 14.25 -9.58
C PRO A 106 4.40 13.26 -10.68
N ALA A 107 3.51 13.14 -11.67
CA ALA A 107 3.57 12.16 -12.75
C ALA A 107 4.96 12.15 -13.41
N THR A 108 5.89 11.56 -12.71
CA THR A 108 7.27 11.35 -13.09
C THR A 108 7.34 9.99 -13.77
N GLU A 109 8.37 9.78 -14.54
CA GLU A 109 8.72 8.56 -15.29
C GLU A 109 8.29 7.24 -14.64
N SER A 110 8.27 7.18 -13.29
CA SER A 110 7.83 6.01 -12.51
C SER A 110 6.39 5.57 -12.75
N ASN A 111 5.43 6.48 -12.98
CA ASN A 111 4.03 6.10 -13.26
C ASN A 111 3.85 5.65 -14.71
N LEU A 112 4.59 6.24 -15.63
CA LEU A 112 4.65 5.78 -17.03
C LEU A 112 5.26 4.37 -17.09
N ASP A 113 6.30 4.11 -16.32
CA ASP A 113 6.95 2.81 -16.27
C ASP A 113 6.08 1.75 -15.57
N LEU A 114 5.35 2.11 -14.51
CA LEU A 114 4.38 1.21 -13.89
C LEU A 114 3.26 0.82 -14.88
N ASN A 115 2.71 1.78 -15.61
CA ASN A 115 1.68 1.52 -16.61
C ASN A 115 2.20 0.64 -17.77
N LYS A 116 3.43 0.87 -18.23
CA LYS A 116 4.09 0.00 -19.23
C LYS A 116 4.29 -1.43 -18.72
N LEU A 117 4.72 -1.57 -17.47
CA LEU A 117 4.87 -2.88 -16.83
C LEU A 117 3.54 -3.61 -16.67
N LEU A 118 2.51 -2.90 -16.22
CA LEU A 118 1.15 -3.46 -16.11
C LEU A 118 0.55 -3.85 -17.45
N ALA A 119 0.84 -3.09 -18.52
CA ALA A 119 0.37 -3.40 -19.88
C ALA A 119 0.92 -4.72 -20.43
N ARG A 120 2.03 -5.24 -19.87
CA ARG A 120 2.59 -6.56 -20.23
C ARG A 120 1.83 -7.75 -19.61
N LEU A 121 0.86 -7.47 -18.74
CA LEU A 121 0.05 -8.50 -18.09
C LEU A 121 -1.26 -8.73 -18.86
N PRO A 122 -1.80 -9.97 -18.85
CA PRO A 122 -3.15 -10.22 -19.35
C PRO A 122 -4.18 -9.36 -18.63
N ASP A 123 -5.23 -8.90 -19.31
CA ASP A 123 -6.20 -7.94 -18.80
C ASP A 123 -6.79 -8.32 -17.45
N LYS A 124 -7.23 -9.57 -17.28
CA LYS A 124 -7.81 -10.06 -16.00
C LYS A 124 -6.81 -10.02 -14.84
N VAL A 125 -5.52 -10.21 -15.12
CA VAL A 125 -4.44 -10.15 -14.13
C VAL A 125 -4.11 -8.69 -13.81
N ARG A 126 -4.03 -7.84 -14.83
CA ARG A 126 -3.80 -6.41 -14.70
C ARG A 126 -4.89 -5.76 -13.86
N LEU A 127 -6.16 -5.98 -14.18
CA LEU A 127 -7.31 -5.46 -13.44
C LEU A 127 -7.31 -5.92 -11.97
N ALA A 128 -7.01 -7.19 -11.71
CA ALA A 128 -6.93 -7.70 -10.34
C ALA A 128 -5.84 -6.98 -9.52
N ILE A 129 -4.66 -6.72 -10.12
CA ILE A 129 -3.60 -5.95 -9.46
C ILE A 129 -4.02 -4.50 -9.27
N GLN A 130 -4.58 -3.89 -10.30
CA GLN A 130 -5.03 -2.51 -10.27
C GLN A 130 -6.03 -2.30 -9.13
N TYR A 131 -7.11 -3.06 -9.10
CA TYR A 131 -8.13 -2.93 -8.07
C TYR A 131 -7.60 -3.22 -6.65
N VAL A 132 -6.89 -4.33 -6.45
CA VAL A 132 -6.47 -4.73 -5.09
C VAL A 132 -5.23 -3.96 -4.62
N LYS A 133 -4.25 -3.68 -5.51
CA LYS A 133 -2.94 -3.13 -5.10
C LYS A 133 -2.79 -1.63 -5.34
N ILE A 134 -3.45 -1.08 -6.35
CA ILE A 134 -3.35 0.33 -6.69
C ILE A 134 -4.55 1.09 -6.10
N GLU A 135 -5.78 0.65 -6.40
CA GLU A 135 -7.00 1.29 -5.90
C GLU A 135 -7.35 0.88 -4.46
N GLY A 136 -6.77 -0.19 -3.95
CA GLY A 136 -6.93 -0.63 -2.57
C GLY A 136 -8.27 -1.30 -2.27
N LEU A 137 -9.01 -1.77 -3.28
CA LEU A 137 -10.23 -2.53 -3.08
C LEU A 137 -9.98 -3.82 -2.30
N SER A 138 -10.97 -4.26 -1.52
CA SER A 138 -10.94 -5.60 -0.94
C SER A 138 -11.04 -6.66 -2.05
N VAL A 139 -10.66 -7.88 -1.72
CA VAL A 139 -10.78 -9.00 -2.67
C VAL A 139 -12.24 -9.23 -3.08
N VAL A 140 -13.18 -9.02 -2.18
CA VAL A 140 -14.64 -9.13 -2.43
C VAL A 140 -15.10 -8.10 -3.44
N GLU A 141 -14.74 -6.81 -3.23
CA GLU A 141 -15.09 -5.70 -4.13
C GLU A 141 -14.44 -5.87 -5.50
N ALA A 142 -13.15 -6.25 -5.54
CA ALA A 142 -12.45 -6.52 -6.78
C ALA A 142 -13.06 -7.71 -7.55
N ALA A 143 -13.52 -8.75 -6.85
CA ALA A 143 -14.21 -9.89 -7.42
C ALA A 143 -15.54 -9.48 -8.07
N ALA A 144 -16.33 -8.68 -7.36
CA ALA A 144 -17.58 -8.12 -7.87
C ALA A 144 -17.36 -7.26 -9.13
N ARG A 145 -16.37 -6.35 -9.10
CA ARG A 145 -16.04 -5.50 -10.27
C ARG A 145 -15.52 -6.29 -11.47
N CYS A 146 -14.71 -7.31 -11.24
CA CYS A 146 -14.17 -8.14 -12.33
C CYS A 146 -15.13 -9.23 -12.83
N GLY A 147 -16.24 -9.48 -12.15
CA GLY A 147 -17.15 -10.58 -12.46
C GLY A 147 -16.53 -11.96 -12.33
N ILE A 148 -15.59 -12.16 -11.38
CA ILE A 148 -14.89 -13.42 -11.12
C ILE A 148 -14.87 -13.72 -9.62
N SER A 149 -14.52 -14.96 -9.25
CA SER A 149 -14.47 -15.37 -7.85
C SER A 149 -13.33 -14.71 -7.07
N GLU A 150 -13.48 -14.57 -5.76
CA GLU A 150 -12.42 -14.09 -4.87
C GLU A 150 -11.13 -14.91 -4.97
N SER A 151 -11.26 -16.24 -5.11
CA SER A 151 -10.11 -17.13 -5.31
C SER A 151 -9.37 -16.79 -6.60
N ALA A 152 -10.11 -16.48 -7.69
CA ALA A 152 -9.52 -16.07 -8.95
C ALA A 152 -8.80 -14.71 -8.82
N ILE A 153 -9.35 -13.73 -8.08
CA ILE A 153 -8.66 -12.47 -7.78
C ILE A 153 -7.35 -12.73 -7.04
N LYS A 154 -7.38 -13.51 -5.95
CA LYS A 154 -6.16 -13.84 -5.17
C LYS A 154 -5.09 -14.50 -6.06
N THR A 155 -5.50 -15.44 -6.89
CA THR A 155 -4.60 -16.13 -7.84
C THR A 155 -4.03 -15.18 -8.88
N ASN A 156 -4.87 -14.32 -9.48
CA ASN A 156 -4.44 -13.35 -10.49
C ASN A 156 -3.46 -12.33 -9.90
N VAL A 157 -3.73 -11.80 -8.71
CA VAL A 157 -2.80 -10.89 -8.01
C VAL A 157 -1.47 -11.57 -7.76
N HIS A 158 -1.47 -12.80 -7.23
CA HIS A 158 -0.23 -13.54 -6.95
C HIS A 158 0.59 -13.79 -8.23
N ARG A 159 -0.04 -14.32 -9.29
CA ARG A 159 0.61 -14.58 -10.58
C ARG A 159 1.16 -13.31 -11.22
N GLY A 160 0.39 -12.23 -11.17
CA GLY A 160 0.79 -10.97 -11.75
C GLY A 160 1.98 -10.34 -11.02
N LEU A 161 1.98 -10.32 -9.69
CA LEU A 161 3.11 -9.83 -8.90
C LEU A 161 4.37 -10.65 -9.14
N LYS A 162 4.26 -11.98 -9.24
CA LYS A 162 5.39 -12.86 -9.56
C LYS A 162 5.96 -12.54 -10.95
N LYS A 163 5.10 -12.31 -11.95
CA LYS A 163 5.53 -11.96 -13.31
C LYS A 163 6.21 -10.59 -13.36
N LEU A 164 5.66 -9.58 -12.69
CA LEU A 164 6.25 -8.24 -12.59
C LEU A 164 7.61 -8.28 -11.89
N SER A 165 7.74 -9.02 -10.80
CA SER A 165 9.02 -9.19 -10.09
C SER A 165 10.10 -9.80 -11.00
N ALA A 166 9.77 -10.80 -11.82
CA ALA A 166 10.68 -11.40 -12.76
C ALA A 166 11.15 -10.39 -13.84
N VAL A 167 10.23 -9.58 -14.38
CA VAL A 167 10.55 -8.54 -15.38
C VAL A 167 11.50 -7.49 -14.79
N ILE A 168 11.20 -6.98 -13.59
CA ILE A 168 12.03 -5.98 -12.90
C ILE A 168 13.43 -6.53 -12.60
N SER A 169 13.53 -7.80 -12.21
CA SER A 169 14.83 -8.45 -11.95
C SER A 169 15.66 -8.56 -13.22
N GLN A 170 15.05 -8.84 -14.36
CA GLN A 170 15.74 -8.90 -15.66
C GLN A 170 16.21 -7.53 -16.17
N GLU A 171 15.44 -6.49 -15.93
CA GLU A 171 15.80 -5.11 -16.32
C GLU A 171 16.93 -4.53 -15.47
N LYS A 172 17.08 -4.96 -14.21
CA LYS A 172 18.21 -4.57 -13.34
C LYS A 172 19.54 -5.26 -13.68
N MET A 173 19.52 -6.32 -14.49
CA MET A 173 20.72 -7.06 -14.90
C MET A 173 21.26 -6.62 -16.27
N LYS A 174 20.62 -5.67 -16.92
CA LYS A 174 21.08 -5.06 -18.18
C LYS A 174 21.68 -3.67 -17.91
#